data_c3c3e300e2d2455b187c7ce381cf3a33
#
_entry.id   c3c3e300e2d2455b187c7ce381cf3a33
#
_cell.length_a   1.000
_cell.length_b   1.000
_cell.length_c   1.000
_cell.angle_alpha   90.00
_cell.angle_beta   90.00
_cell.angle_gamma   90.00
#
_symmetry.space_group_name_H-M   'P 1'
#
loop_
_entity.id
_entity.type
_entity.pdbx_description
1 polymer ?
#
loop_
_entity_poly.entity_id
_entity_poly.type
_entity_poly.pdbx_seq_one_letter_code
_entity_poly.pdbx_strand_id
1 'polypeptide(L)'
;MENAPRKIEVLGPGCTRCKETFRVVSHVVETERLPFTVEKVEAMERMIELGLLATPGVAVDGKVIFSGRIPKAEEIRVALAAL
;
A
#
# COMPACT_ATOMS: atom_id res chain seq x y z
N MET A 1 -19.44 15.72 -0.88
CA MET A 1 -18.51 15.56 -0.81
C MET A 1 -17.80 14.95 -1.66
N GLU A 2 -17.05 15.11 -2.01
CA GLU A 2 -16.43 14.65 -2.84
C GLU A 2 -15.85 13.52 -2.68
N ASN A 3 -15.61 12.85 -3.61
CA ASN A 3 -15.10 11.55 -3.50
C ASN A 3 -13.69 11.54 -3.99
N ALA A 4 -12.86 12.27 -3.32
CA ALA A 4 -11.46 12.26 -3.62
C ALA A 4 -10.96 10.82 -3.47
N PRO A 5 -10.15 10.31 -4.39
CA PRO A 5 -9.61 8.96 -4.26
C PRO A 5 -8.82 8.81 -2.97
N ARG A 6 -8.97 7.68 -2.33
CA ARG A 6 -8.20 7.38 -1.13
C ARG A 6 -6.79 6.97 -1.54
N LYS A 7 -5.85 7.15 -0.66
CA LYS A 7 -4.45 6.95 -1.00
C LYS A 7 -3.89 5.68 -0.36
N ILE A 8 -3.24 4.86 -1.17
CA ILE A 8 -2.48 3.71 -0.69
C ILE A 8 -1.02 4.04 -0.85
N GLU A 9 -0.25 3.88 0.21
CA GLU A 9 1.19 4.08 0.17
C GLU A 9 1.88 2.75 0.28
N VAL A 10 2.78 2.45 -0.66
CA VAL A 10 3.64 1.27 -0.61
C VAL A 10 5.00 1.76 -0.16
N LEU A 11 5.40 1.37 1.05
CA LEU A 11 6.54 1.94 1.72
C LEU A 11 7.74 1.00 1.72
N GLY A 12 8.90 1.53 1.37
CA GLY A 12 10.12 0.77 1.39
C GLY A 12 11.22 1.46 0.61
N PRO A 13 12.45 1.02 0.79
CA PRO A 13 13.61 1.70 0.18
C PRO A 13 13.83 1.38 -1.31
N GLY A 14 12.86 0.84 -2.00
CA GLY A 14 12.98 0.61 -3.43
C GLY A 14 13.61 -0.72 -3.82
N CYS A 15 13.68 -1.67 -2.91
CA CYS A 15 14.23 -2.99 -3.19
C CYS A 15 13.23 -3.81 -4.02
N THR A 16 13.67 -4.98 -4.48
CA THR A 16 12.85 -5.84 -5.30
C THR A 16 11.51 -6.18 -4.64
N ARG A 17 11.53 -6.45 -3.34
CA ARG A 17 10.31 -6.79 -2.61
C ARG A 17 9.33 -5.61 -2.57
N CYS A 18 9.87 -4.40 -2.44
CA CYS A 18 9.03 -3.20 -2.42
C CYS A 18 8.40 -2.97 -3.78
N LYS A 19 9.17 -3.19 -4.84
CA LYS A 19 8.65 -3.04 -6.20
C LYS A 19 7.58 -4.07 -6.49
N GLU A 20 7.78 -5.30 -6.01
CA GLU A 20 6.79 -6.35 -6.21
C GLU A 20 5.50 -6.03 -5.46
N THR A 21 5.61 -5.51 -4.24
CA THR A 21 4.44 -5.11 -3.47
C THR A 21 3.67 -4.03 -4.21
N PHE A 22 4.38 -3.05 -4.75
CA PHE A 22 3.75 -1.96 -5.50
C PHE A 22 3.00 -2.53 -6.71
N ARG A 23 3.60 -3.49 -7.40
CA ARG A 23 2.99 -4.11 -8.55
C ARG A 23 1.70 -4.86 -8.18
N VAL A 24 1.75 -5.62 -7.09
CA VAL A 24 0.59 -6.39 -6.63
C VAL A 24 -0.56 -5.46 -6.25
N VAL A 25 -0.26 -4.43 -5.46
CA VAL A 25 -1.29 -3.49 -5.01
C VAL A 25 -1.90 -2.76 -6.20
N SER A 26 -1.04 -2.27 -7.12
CA SER A 26 -1.52 -1.54 -8.28
C SER A 26 -2.40 -2.43 -9.16
N HIS A 27 -2.02 -3.70 -9.32
CA HIS A 27 -2.79 -4.64 -10.12
C HIS A 27 -4.19 -4.82 -9.55
N VAL A 28 -4.29 -5.00 -8.24
CA VAL A 28 -5.60 -5.19 -7.60
C VAL A 28 -6.46 -3.95 -7.76
N VAL A 29 -5.88 -2.77 -7.54
CA VAL A 29 -6.63 -1.52 -7.66
C VAL A 29 -7.17 -1.36 -9.07
N GLU A 30 -6.35 -1.64 -10.08
CA GLU A 30 -6.77 -1.52 -11.47
C GLU A 30 -7.80 -2.57 -11.86
N THR A 31 -7.55 -3.81 -11.47
CA THR A 31 -8.41 -4.93 -11.86
C THR A 31 -9.79 -4.81 -11.23
N GLU A 32 -9.83 -4.41 -9.96
CA GLU A 32 -11.09 -4.28 -9.22
C GLU A 32 -11.72 -2.90 -9.37
N ARG A 33 -11.04 -1.99 -10.09
CA ARG A 33 -11.52 -0.62 -10.32
C ARG A 33 -11.83 0.09 -9.02
N LEU A 34 -10.92 -0.01 -8.08
CA LEU A 34 -11.11 0.58 -6.76
C LEU A 34 -10.73 2.06 -6.77
N PRO A 35 -11.39 2.89 -5.97
CA PRO A 35 -11.13 4.33 -5.96
C PRO A 35 -9.92 4.68 -5.10
N PHE A 36 -8.77 4.08 -5.40
CA PHE A 36 -7.53 4.33 -4.67
C PHE A 36 -6.46 4.83 -5.62
N THR A 37 -5.62 5.74 -5.11
CA THR A 37 -4.39 6.14 -5.79
C THR A 37 -3.25 5.40 -5.09
N VAL A 38 -2.38 4.75 -5.85
CA VAL A 38 -1.27 4.00 -5.28
C VAL A 38 0.02 4.78 -5.46
N GLU A 39 0.73 5.00 -4.37
CA GLU A 39 1.97 5.77 -4.37
C GLU A 39 3.11 4.96 -3.82
N LYS A 40 4.28 5.05 -4.44
CA LYS A 40 5.49 4.40 -3.91
C LYS A 40 6.20 5.42 -3.02
N VAL A 41 6.47 5.04 -1.78
CA VAL A 41 7.07 5.94 -0.80
C VAL A 41 8.38 5.34 -0.31
N GLU A 42 9.48 6.04 -0.57
CA GLU A 42 10.80 5.57 -0.16
C GLU A 42 11.39 6.40 0.98
N ALA A 43 10.69 7.44 1.40
CA ALA A 43 11.19 8.35 2.43
C ALA A 43 11.13 7.70 3.80
N MET A 44 12.27 7.65 4.48
CA MET A 44 12.35 7.07 5.82
C MET A 44 11.47 7.81 6.81
N GLU A 45 11.38 9.15 6.67
CA GLU A 45 10.57 9.95 7.57
C GLU A 45 9.11 9.51 7.56
N ARG A 46 8.59 9.18 6.38
CA ARG A 46 7.19 8.75 6.28
C ARG A 46 6.98 7.40 6.97
N MET A 47 7.96 6.52 6.83
CA MET A 47 7.88 5.22 7.48
C MET A 47 7.85 5.37 8.99
N ILE A 48 8.65 6.29 9.52
CA ILE A 48 8.69 6.56 10.94
C ILE A 48 7.36 7.16 11.40
N GLU A 49 6.82 8.12 10.64
CA GLU A 49 5.53 8.73 10.98
C GLU A 49 4.44 7.69 11.11
N LEU A 50 4.44 6.70 10.25
CA LEU A 50 3.40 5.68 10.24
C LEU A 50 3.67 4.55 11.24
N GLY A 51 4.83 4.56 11.89
CA GLY A 51 5.19 3.50 12.81
C GLY A 51 5.49 2.19 12.13
N LEU A 52 5.98 2.24 10.89
CA LEU A 52 6.29 1.03 10.15
C LEU A 52 7.52 0.36 10.72
N LEU A 53 7.42 -0.90 11.08
CA LEU A 53 8.51 -1.63 11.73
C LEU A 53 9.31 -2.49 10.77
N ALA A 54 8.76 -2.83 9.62
CA ALA A 54 9.45 -3.68 8.65
C ALA A 54 8.97 -3.35 7.25
N THR A 55 9.84 -3.53 6.25
CA THR A 55 9.50 -3.25 4.86
C THR A 55 9.45 -4.56 4.08
N PRO A 56 8.65 -4.62 3.04
CA PRO A 56 7.77 -3.56 2.52
C PRO A 56 6.55 -3.37 3.39
N GLY A 57 5.95 -2.18 3.33
CA GLY A 57 4.73 -1.89 4.07
C GLY A 57 3.67 -1.35 3.14
N VAL A 58 2.40 -1.53 3.52
CA VAL A 58 1.29 -0.97 2.79
C VAL A 58 0.40 -0.23 3.78
N ALA A 59 0.14 1.04 3.48
CA ALA A 59 -0.70 1.86 4.34
C ALA A 59 -1.83 2.46 3.52
N VAL A 60 -3.02 2.54 4.10
CA VAL A 60 -4.17 3.15 3.47
C VAL A 60 -4.62 4.30 4.33
N ASP A 61 -4.64 5.51 3.73
CA ASP A 61 -5.04 6.73 4.42
C ASP A 61 -4.29 6.91 5.74
N GLY A 62 -2.99 6.59 5.74
CA GLY A 62 -2.14 6.78 6.91
C GLY A 62 -2.17 5.67 7.92
N LYS A 63 -2.83 4.54 7.60
CA LYS A 63 -2.90 3.41 8.52
C LYS A 63 -2.22 2.19 7.88
N VAL A 64 -1.22 1.65 8.55
CA VAL A 64 -0.48 0.49 8.03
C VAL A 64 -1.36 -0.75 8.14
N ILE A 65 -1.55 -1.44 7.01
CA ILE A 65 -2.35 -2.66 6.98
C ILE A 65 -1.50 -3.91 6.72
N PHE A 66 -0.33 -3.76 6.11
CA PHE A 66 0.61 -4.87 5.93
C PHE A 66 2.01 -4.37 6.18
N SER A 67 2.86 -5.20 6.77
CA SER A 67 4.27 -4.85 6.95
C SER A 67 5.11 -6.11 7.01
N GLY A 68 6.32 -6.01 6.44
CA GLY A 68 7.33 -7.05 6.57
C GLY A 68 7.24 -8.18 5.58
N ARG A 69 6.24 -8.17 4.68
CA ARG A 69 6.15 -9.22 3.67
C ARG A 69 5.39 -8.70 2.46
N ILE A 70 5.54 -9.39 1.35
CA ILE A 70 4.79 -9.07 0.14
C ILE A 70 3.40 -9.69 0.28
N PRO A 71 2.33 -8.87 0.33
CA PRO A 71 0.99 -9.44 0.44
C PRO A 71 0.56 -10.06 -0.88
N LYS A 72 -0.33 -11.03 -0.79
CA LYS A 72 -0.89 -11.64 -1.99
C LYS A 72 -2.04 -10.78 -2.50
N ALA A 73 -2.30 -10.86 -3.82
CA ALA A 73 -3.36 -10.07 -4.42
C ALA A 73 -4.69 -10.28 -3.70
N GLU A 74 -4.98 -11.53 -3.32
CA GLU A 74 -6.21 -11.83 -2.62
C GLU A 74 -6.29 -11.11 -1.26
N GLU A 75 -5.17 -11.06 -0.57
CA GLU A 75 -5.13 -10.38 0.72
C GLU A 75 -5.39 -8.88 0.57
N ILE A 76 -4.82 -8.29 -0.48
CA ILE A 76 -5.04 -6.87 -0.75
C ILE A 76 -6.51 -6.64 -1.09
N ARG A 77 -7.08 -7.48 -1.95
CA ARG A 77 -8.46 -7.32 -2.36
C ARG A 77 -9.41 -7.37 -1.17
N VAL A 78 -9.21 -8.34 -0.29
CA VAL A 78 -10.05 -8.49 0.88
C VAL A 78 -9.89 -7.32 1.84
N ALA A 79 -8.65 -6.90 2.07
CA ALA A 79 -8.38 -5.79 2.98
C ALA A 79 -8.99 -4.48 2.49
N LEU A 80 -8.89 -4.21 1.19
CA LEU A 80 -9.44 -2.97 0.64
C LEU A 80 -10.96 -3.00 0.61
N ALA A 81 -11.55 -4.17 0.43
CA ALA A 81 -13.01 -4.29 0.42
C ALA A 81 -13.60 -4.05 1.82
N ALA A 82 -12.79 -4.24 2.86
CA ALA A 82 -13.26 -4.06 4.23
C ALA A 82 -13.18 -2.61 4.71
N LEU A 83 -12.62 -1.71 3.92
CA LEU A 83 -12.41 -0.32 4.34
C LEU A 83 -13.62 0.59 4.05
#